data_56e5c0b6dedbfe1b48d1c94172d29819
#
_entry.id   56e5c0b6dedbfe1b48d1c94172d29819
#
_cell.length_a   1.000
_cell.length_b   1.000
_cell.length_c   1.000
_cell.angle_alpha   90.00
_cell.angle_beta   90.00
_cell.angle_gamma   90.00
#
_symmetry.space_group_name_H-M   'P 1'
#
loop_
_entity.id
_entity.type
_entity.pdbx_description
1 polymer ?
#
loop_
_entity_poly.entity_id
_entity_poly.type
_entity_poly.pdbx_seq_one_letter_code
_entity_poly.pdbx_strand_id
1 'polypeptide(L)'
;MKDPKREHTYYFVDEAGDPAFYNRHGEFIVGKEGCSKLLMLGFIETDNPKTIRQELEKTRESIRNNDYLKDIPSLNKSLQFFHATDDCPEVRQAVYNCISKLNIKAQFVVARKIKGVFITYNYSENKFYDALISKLFRNILHRSKSNYIYFAKRGSRNRQEPLEQAIMNAKDSFERRFLIKIKSDTFIQSQVPSGEPCLQVIDYMNWAIYRVFVKREMRYYNFVKDKVSFVWDIYDTTYPKNFYNKANELDVKKISLL
;
A
#
# COMPACT_ATOMS: atom_id res chain seq x y z
N MET A 1 -1.89 -21.06 22.95
CA MET A 1 -1.00 -20.04 23.51
C MET A 1 -1.22 -18.76 22.71
N LYS A 2 -1.50 -17.62 23.36
CA LYS A 2 -1.49 -16.32 22.65
C LYS A 2 -0.04 -16.00 22.35
N ASP A 3 0.30 -15.77 21.07
CA ASP A 3 1.61 -15.28 20.70
C ASP A 3 1.95 -14.02 21.54
N PRO A 4 3.16 -13.90 22.08
CA PRO A 4 3.55 -12.71 22.82
C PRO A 4 3.36 -11.49 21.92
N LYS A 5 2.67 -10.46 22.43
CA LYS A 5 2.52 -9.21 21.69
C LYS A 5 3.91 -8.65 21.38
N ARG A 6 4.11 -8.25 20.12
CA ARG A 6 5.33 -7.51 19.75
C ARG A 6 5.40 -6.21 20.54
N GLU A 7 6.60 -5.78 20.90
CA GLU A 7 6.77 -4.48 21.60
C GLU A 7 6.38 -3.34 20.66
N HIS A 8 6.98 -3.28 19.49
CA HIS A 8 6.75 -2.22 18.51
C HIS A 8 6.52 -2.82 17.12
N THR A 9 5.66 -2.20 16.34
CA THR A 9 5.51 -2.49 14.91
C THR A 9 5.40 -1.17 14.15
N TYR A 10 6.12 -1.10 13.05
CA TYR A 10 6.15 0.04 12.13
C TYR A 10 5.38 -0.32 10.88
N TYR A 11 4.48 0.56 10.47
CA TYR A 11 3.68 0.43 9.26
C TYR A 11 3.99 1.60 8.34
N PHE A 12 4.30 1.32 7.09
CA PHE A 12 4.50 2.32 6.04
C PHE A 12 3.41 2.14 5.02
N VAL A 13 2.61 3.18 4.82
CA VAL A 13 1.33 3.14 4.09
C VAL A 13 1.42 4.05 2.88
N ASP A 14 1.00 3.52 1.73
CA ASP A 14 0.91 4.29 0.49
C ASP A 14 -0.26 3.79 -0.37
N GLU A 15 -0.62 4.54 -1.42
CA GLU A 15 -1.67 4.21 -2.36
C GLU A 15 -1.18 3.95 -3.78
N ALA A 16 -2.01 3.25 -4.57
CA ALA A 16 -1.90 3.19 -6.03
C ALA A 16 -3.26 3.42 -6.68
N GLY A 17 -3.25 4.13 -7.80
CA GLY A 17 -4.44 4.69 -8.41
C GLY A 17 -4.80 6.05 -7.81
N ASP A 18 -5.98 6.55 -8.13
CA ASP A 18 -6.47 7.84 -7.68
C ASP A 18 -7.90 7.70 -7.10
N PRO A 19 -8.34 8.58 -6.17
CA PRO A 19 -9.66 8.51 -5.58
C PRO A 19 -10.75 9.21 -6.41
N ALA A 20 -10.39 9.90 -7.52
CA ALA A 20 -11.32 10.69 -8.30
C ALA A 20 -12.36 9.80 -9.00
N PHE A 21 -13.63 10.17 -8.91
CA PHE A 21 -14.73 9.53 -9.64
C PHE A 21 -15.29 10.44 -10.71
N TYR A 22 -15.24 11.75 -10.47
CA TYR A 22 -15.80 12.77 -11.35
C TYR A 22 -14.76 13.86 -11.62
N ASN A 23 -14.83 14.45 -12.80
CA ASN A 23 -14.05 15.66 -13.10
C ASN A 23 -14.71 16.91 -12.51
N ARG A 24 -14.08 18.08 -12.68
CA ARG A 24 -14.59 19.37 -12.23
C ARG A 24 -15.95 19.78 -12.83
N HIS A 25 -16.36 19.13 -13.93
CA HIS A 25 -17.64 19.37 -14.60
C HIS A 25 -18.74 18.38 -14.16
N GLY A 26 -18.47 17.50 -13.19
CA GLY A 26 -19.44 16.52 -12.70
C GLY A 26 -19.61 15.29 -13.61
N GLU A 27 -18.72 15.08 -14.58
CA GLU A 27 -18.76 13.90 -15.45
C GLU A 27 -18.03 12.72 -14.80
N PHE A 28 -18.61 11.54 -14.90
CA PHE A 28 -18.00 10.30 -14.43
C PHE A 28 -16.80 9.92 -15.32
N ILE A 29 -15.60 9.86 -14.74
CA ILE A 29 -14.34 9.69 -15.46
C ILE A 29 -13.61 8.38 -15.16
N VAL A 30 -14.14 7.52 -14.31
CA VAL A 30 -13.47 6.26 -13.92
C VAL A 30 -13.18 5.40 -15.15
N GLY A 31 -11.90 5.04 -15.31
CA GLY A 31 -11.40 4.26 -16.44
C GLY A 31 -11.16 5.05 -17.72
N LYS A 32 -11.43 6.37 -17.74
CA LYS A 32 -11.00 7.28 -18.81
C LYS A 32 -9.53 7.65 -18.60
N GLU A 33 -8.92 8.28 -19.62
CA GLU A 33 -7.53 8.73 -19.55
C GLU A 33 -7.28 9.60 -18.29
N GLY A 34 -6.20 9.31 -17.57
CA GLY A 34 -5.84 9.99 -16.34
C GLY A 34 -6.64 9.60 -15.09
N CYS A 35 -7.61 8.68 -15.20
CA CYS A 35 -8.38 8.21 -14.03
C CYS A 35 -8.42 6.69 -13.94
N SER A 36 -7.88 6.15 -12.86
CA SER A 36 -7.81 4.71 -12.62
C SER A 36 -9.18 4.07 -12.37
N LYS A 37 -9.33 2.78 -12.71
CA LYS A 37 -10.54 2.00 -12.40
C LYS A 37 -10.61 1.51 -10.95
N LEU A 38 -9.52 1.64 -10.21
CA LEU A 38 -9.43 1.25 -8.81
C LEU A 38 -8.59 2.24 -8.00
N LEU A 39 -8.83 2.26 -6.69
CA LEU A 39 -7.94 2.81 -5.69
C LEU A 39 -7.48 1.67 -4.79
N MET A 40 -6.20 1.58 -4.54
CA MET A 40 -5.62 0.60 -3.65
C MET A 40 -4.82 1.29 -2.56
N LEU A 41 -4.94 0.77 -1.34
CA LEU A 41 -4.08 1.14 -0.23
C LEU A 41 -3.34 -0.10 0.24
N GLY A 42 -2.05 0.06 0.50
CA GLY A 42 -1.23 -0.98 1.07
C GLY A 42 -0.37 -0.49 2.22
N PHE A 43 0.09 -1.43 3.03
CA PHE A 43 1.19 -1.16 3.96
C PHE A 43 2.22 -2.29 3.91
N ILE A 44 3.45 -1.94 4.27
CA ILE A 44 4.42 -2.91 4.77
C ILE A 44 4.51 -2.79 6.29
N GLU A 45 4.62 -3.92 6.99
CA GLU A 45 4.93 -4.00 8.42
C GLU A 45 6.34 -4.53 8.65
N THR A 46 7.05 -3.95 9.61
CA THR A 46 8.37 -4.39 10.07
C THR A 46 8.56 -4.03 11.55
N ASP A 47 9.43 -4.74 12.22
CA ASP A 47 9.94 -4.40 13.55
C ASP A 47 11.27 -3.61 13.49
N ASN A 48 11.92 -3.58 12.32
CA ASN A 48 13.24 -2.96 12.14
C ASN A 48 13.34 -2.10 10.85
N PRO A 49 12.80 -0.89 10.85
CA PRO A 49 12.88 0.01 9.70
C PRO A 49 14.32 0.46 9.36
N LYS A 50 15.24 0.41 10.34
CA LYS A 50 16.65 0.76 10.11
C LYS A 50 17.30 -0.16 9.08
N THR A 51 17.05 -1.46 9.16
CA THR A 51 17.55 -2.43 8.18
C THR A 51 17.05 -2.12 6.78
N ILE A 52 15.76 -1.78 6.63
CA ILE A 52 15.19 -1.44 5.32
C ILE A 52 15.91 -0.22 4.71
N ARG A 53 16.11 0.84 5.50
CA ARG A 53 16.80 2.06 5.06
C ARG A 53 18.22 1.77 4.62
N GLN A 54 18.94 0.93 5.37
CA GLN A 54 20.32 0.53 5.05
C GLN A 54 20.40 -0.30 3.76
N GLU A 55 19.51 -1.27 3.57
CA GLU A 55 19.51 -2.11 2.36
C GLU A 55 19.10 -1.33 1.10
N LEU A 56 18.19 -0.40 1.21
CA LEU A 56 17.87 0.50 0.10
C LEU A 56 19.03 1.43 -0.24
N GLU A 57 19.78 1.94 0.76
CA GLU A 57 20.94 2.77 0.48
C GLU A 57 22.06 1.98 -0.20
N LYS A 58 22.36 0.76 0.26
CA LYS A 58 23.29 -0.15 -0.43
C LYS A 58 22.88 -0.41 -1.88
N THR A 59 21.57 -0.59 -2.10
CA THR A 59 21.04 -0.78 -3.46
C THR A 59 21.24 0.46 -4.31
N ARG A 60 21.04 1.66 -3.75
CA ARG A 60 21.26 2.94 -4.42
C ARG A 60 22.74 3.15 -4.78
N GLU A 61 23.64 2.83 -3.86
CA GLU A 61 25.07 2.87 -4.12
C GLU A 61 25.52 1.89 -5.20
N SER A 62 24.98 0.67 -5.19
CA SER A 62 25.25 -0.33 -6.23
C SER A 62 24.78 0.14 -7.61
N ILE A 63 23.59 0.78 -7.69
CA ILE A 63 23.08 1.36 -8.93
C ILE A 63 23.93 2.53 -9.40
N ARG A 64 24.32 3.43 -8.48
CA ARG A 64 25.17 4.60 -8.77
C ARG A 64 26.52 4.20 -9.36
N ASN A 65 27.12 3.13 -8.86
CA ASN A 65 28.42 2.63 -9.25
C ASN A 65 28.39 1.65 -10.44
N ASN A 66 27.22 1.45 -11.05
CA ASN A 66 27.07 0.56 -12.19
C ASN A 66 27.25 1.33 -13.50
N ASP A 67 28.40 1.11 -14.17
CA ASP A 67 28.74 1.77 -15.42
C ASP A 67 27.70 1.57 -16.53
N TYR A 68 27.00 0.44 -16.56
CA TYR A 68 25.96 0.16 -17.54
C TYR A 68 24.75 1.09 -17.38
N LEU A 69 24.49 1.58 -16.16
CA LEU A 69 23.31 2.39 -15.86
C LEU A 69 23.56 3.91 -15.95
N LYS A 70 24.81 4.35 -15.95
CA LYS A 70 25.17 5.78 -15.81
C LYS A 70 24.57 6.70 -16.87
N ASP A 71 24.35 6.19 -18.08
CA ASP A 71 23.84 6.98 -19.22
C ASP A 71 22.30 6.93 -19.33
N ILE A 72 21.60 6.32 -18.36
CA ILE A 72 20.13 6.29 -18.35
C ILE A 72 19.61 7.68 -17.94
N PRO A 73 18.81 8.38 -18.77
CA PRO A 73 18.37 9.74 -18.50
C PRO A 73 17.61 9.91 -17.17
N SER A 74 16.83 8.89 -16.77
CA SER A 74 16.04 8.92 -15.52
C SER A 74 16.85 8.57 -14.26
N LEU A 75 18.11 8.12 -14.39
CA LEU A 75 18.90 7.59 -13.27
C LEU A 75 19.03 8.59 -12.12
N ASN A 76 19.31 9.86 -12.42
CA ASN A 76 19.47 10.88 -11.39
C ASN A 76 18.22 11.06 -10.53
N LYS A 77 17.02 10.89 -11.10
CA LYS A 77 15.75 10.91 -10.36
C LYS A 77 15.63 9.67 -9.46
N SER A 78 15.89 8.49 -10.00
CA SER A 78 15.88 7.22 -9.25
C SER A 78 16.87 7.22 -8.09
N LEU A 79 18.06 7.85 -8.25
CA LEU A 79 19.05 7.98 -7.19
C LEU A 79 18.64 8.94 -6.07
N GLN A 80 17.69 9.84 -6.29
CA GLN A 80 17.13 10.68 -5.22
C GLN A 80 16.13 9.87 -4.36
N PHE A 81 15.19 9.18 -5.00
CA PHE A 81 14.29 8.22 -4.37
C PHE A 81 13.74 7.25 -5.43
N PHE A 82 13.57 6.00 -5.03
CA PHE A 82 12.99 4.98 -5.89
C PHE A 82 11.48 5.17 -6.03
N HIS A 83 10.99 5.12 -7.28
CA HIS A 83 9.57 5.19 -7.59
C HIS A 83 9.23 4.22 -8.72
N ALA A 84 8.44 3.20 -8.43
CA ALA A 84 8.26 2.05 -9.31
C ALA A 84 7.74 2.38 -10.71
N THR A 85 6.93 3.45 -10.84
CA THR A 85 6.41 3.90 -12.15
C THR A 85 7.48 4.56 -13.00
N ASP A 86 8.36 5.36 -12.38
CA ASP A 86 9.33 6.22 -13.08
C ASP A 86 10.66 5.52 -13.32
N ASP A 87 11.02 4.56 -12.48
CA ASP A 87 12.27 3.83 -12.56
C ASP A 87 12.35 2.96 -13.82
N CYS A 88 13.53 2.87 -14.44
CA CYS A 88 13.77 1.97 -15.56
C CYS A 88 13.71 0.49 -15.11
N PRO A 89 13.58 -0.46 -16.05
CA PRO A 89 13.47 -1.88 -15.71
C PRO A 89 14.63 -2.41 -14.88
N GLU A 90 15.85 -1.95 -15.12
CA GLU A 90 17.08 -2.38 -14.43
C GLU A 90 17.08 -1.90 -12.98
N VAL A 91 16.73 -0.64 -12.73
CA VAL A 91 16.56 -0.08 -11.38
C VAL A 91 15.45 -0.84 -10.66
N ARG A 92 14.30 -1.05 -11.31
CA ARG A 92 13.22 -1.84 -10.72
C ARG A 92 13.67 -3.25 -10.33
N GLN A 93 14.44 -3.91 -11.18
CA GLN A 93 14.98 -5.24 -10.87
C GLN A 93 15.86 -5.22 -9.62
N ALA A 94 16.76 -4.24 -9.52
CA ALA A 94 17.64 -4.09 -8.37
C ALA A 94 16.85 -3.86 -7.07
N VAL A 95 15.84 -2.98 -7.11
CA VAL A 95 14.99 -2.68 -5.94
C VAL A 95 14.13 -3.90 -5.56
N TYR A 96 13.53 -4.63 -6.52
CA TYR A 96 12.80 -5.86 -6.21
C TYR A 96 13.71 -6.95 -5.63
N ASN A 97 14.96 -7.07 -6.10
CA ASN A 97 15.96 -7.96 -5.52
C ASN A 97 16.29 -7.58 -4.05
N CYS A 98 16.34 -6.29 -3.73
CA CYS A 98 16.45 -5.82 -2.35
C CYS A 98 15.22 -6.23 -1.54
N ILE A 99 14.00 -5.85 -1.99
CA ILE A 99 12.73 -6.13 -1.31
C ILE A 99 12.54 -7.61 -1.00
N SER A 100 12.91 -8.50 -1.93
CA SER A 100 12.77 -9.96 -1.75
C SER A 100 13.56 -10.50 -0.55
N LYS A 101 14.61 -9.80 -0.11
CA LYS A 101 15.47 -10.18 1.03
C LYS A 101 15.04 -9.53 2.35
N LEU A 102 14.21 -8.49 2.32
CA LEU A 102 13.79 -7.79 3.52
C LEU A 102 12.88 -8.65 4.40
N ASN A 103 12.96 -8.47 5.72
CA ASN A 103 12.01 -9.05 6.68
C ASN A 103 10.81 -8.13 6.86
N ILE A 104 9.87 -8.22 5.92
CA ILE A 104 8.63 -7.43 5.90
C ILE A 104 7.43 -8.31 5.62
N LYS A 105 6.24 -7.81 5.98
CA LYS A 105 4.96 -8.34 5.49
C LYS A 105 4.14 -7.20 4.93
N ALA A 106 3.45 -7.46 3.83
CA ALA A 106 2.60 -6.47 3.18
C ALA A 106 1.14 -6.91 3.18
N GLN A 107 0.22 -5.95 3.32
CA GLN A 107 -1.21 -6.16 3.17
C GLN A 107 -1.82 -5.05 2.31
N PHE A 108 -2.88 -5.40 1.57
CA PHE A 108 -3.51 -4.51 0.61
C PHE A 108 -5.02 -4.59 0.69
N VAL A 109 -5.67 -3.44 0.48
CA VAL A 109 -7.10 -3.32 0.22
C VAL A 109 -7.25 -2.71 -1.17
N VAL A 110 -7.92 -3.43 -2.05
CA VAL A 110 -8.21 -3.00 -3.42
C VAL A 110 -9.68 -2.61 -3.50
N ALA A 111 -9.96 -1.39 -3.93
CA ALA A 111 -11.31 -0.87 -4.08
C ALA A 111 -11.58 -0.52 -5.54
N ARG A 112 -12.47 -1.26 -6.18
CA ARG A 112 -13.00 -0.95 -7.50
C ARG A 112 -13.84 0.32 -7.43
N LYS A 113 -13.62 1.26 -8.32
CA LYS A 113 -14.36 2.54 -8.35
C LYS A 113 -15.71 2.36 -9.04
N ILE A 114 -16.69 1.89 -8.28
CA ILE A 114 -18.04 1.61 -8.73
C ILE A 114 -18.94 2.78 -8.33
N LYS A 115 -19.72 3.33 -9.27
CA LYS A 115 -20.60 4.47 -9.03
C LYS A 115 -21.56 4.26 -7.85
N GLY A 116 -22.19 3.06 -7.77
CA GLY A 116 -23.09 2.72 -6.65
C GLY A 116 -22.38 2.71 -5.29
N VAL A 117 -21.13 2.26 -5.24
CA VAL A 117 -20.31 2.31 -4.02
C VAL A 117 -20.01 3.74 -3.60
N PHE A 118 -19.70 4.62 -4.56
CA PHE A 118 -19.38 6.02 -4.26
C PHE A 118 -20.55 6.80 -3.64
N ILE A 119 -21.76 6.46 -4.02
CA ILE A 119 -22.99 7.02 -3.42
C ILE A 119 -23.03 6.75 -1.90
N THR A 120 -22.62 5.56 -1.46
CA THR A 120 -22.62 5.19 -0.04
C THR A 120 -21.63 6.03 0.80
N TYR A 121 -20.69 6.68 0.16
CA TYR A 121 -19.74 7.63 0.76
C TYR A 121 -20.16 9.10 0.55
N ASN A 122 -21.43 9.36 0.21
CA ASN A 122 -21.98 10.70 -0.04
C ASN A 122 -21.16 11.48 -1.09
N TYR A 123 -20.73 10.81 -2.15
CA TYR A 123 -19.90 11.38 -3.24
C TYR A 123 -18.60 12.05 -2.73
N SER A 124 -18.04 11.56 -1.63
CA SER A 124 -16.82 12.11 -1.02
C SER A 124 -15.62 11.19 -1.24
N GLU A 125 -14.67 11.63 -2.03
CA GLU A 125 -13.38 10.94 -2.25
C GLU A 125 -12.60 10.76 -0.95
N ASN A 126 -12.65 11.75 -0.07
CA ASN A 126 -12.00 11.66 1.24
C ASN A 126 -12.63 10.59 2.12
N LYS A 127 -13.97 10.55 2.22
CA LYS A 127 -14.66 9.50 3.00
C LYS A 127 -14.38 8.11 2.42
N PHE A 128 -14.34 7.99 1.08
CA PHE A 128 -13.98 6.75 0.41
C PHE A 128 -12.56 6.31 0.79
N TYR A 129 -11.59 7.22 0.69
CA TYR A 129 -10.20 6.98 1.06
C TYR A 129 -10.05 6.58 2.55
N ASP A 130 -10.66 7.34 3.46
CA ASP A 130 -10.57 7.12 4.91
C ASP A 130 -11.22 5.78 5.31
N ALA A 131 -12.29 5.37 4.61
CA ALA A 131 -12.90 4.05 4.79
C ALA A 131 -11.95 2.91 4.37
N LEU A 132 -11.12 3.11 3.32
CA LEU A 132 -10.12 2.11 2.92
C LEU A 132 -9.02 1.97 3.97
N ILE A 133 -8.55 3.07 4.57
CA ILE A 133 -7.61 3.02 5.70
C ILE A 133 -8.21 2.20 6.84
N SER A 134 -9.44 2.50 7.23
CA SER A 134 -10.13 1.77 8.31
C SER A 134 -10.25 0.27 8.02
N LYS A 135 -10.50 -0.12 6.75
CA LYS A 135 -10.53 -1.52 6.33
C LYS A 135 -9.15 -2.17 6.34
N LEU A 136 -8.12 -1.46 5.90
CA LEU A 136 -6.74 -1.94 5.88
C LEU A 136 -6.23 -2.27 7.29
N PHE A 137 -6.55 -1.44 8.28
CA PHE A 137 -6.10 -1.61 9.67
C PHE A 137 -7.06 -2.37 10.58
N ARG A 138 -8.19 -2.86 10.06
CA ARG A 138 -9.30 -3.44 10.83
C ARG A 138 -8.90 -4.53 11.85
N ASN A 139 -7.88 -5.35 11.56
CA ASN A 139 -7.49 -6.49 12.41
C ASN A 139 -5.99 -6.48 12.72
N ILE A 140 -5.40 -5.31 12.87
CA ILE A 140 -3.94 -5.14 12.92
C ILE A 140 -3.49 -4.59 14.27
N LEU A 141 -4.10 -3.52 14.74
CA LEU A 141 -3.59 -2.70 15.85
C LEU A 141 -3.45 -3.41 17.19
N HIS A 142 -4.19 -4.50 17.41
CA HIS A 142 -4.14 -5.29 18.65
C HIS A 142 -2.89 -6.18 18.77
N ARG A 143 -2.07 -6.32 17.71
CA ARG A 143 -0.97 -7.28 17.62
C ARG A 143 0.30 -6.84 18.32
N SER A 144 0.45 -5.55 18.60
CA SER A 144 1.63 -4.95 19.19
C SER A 144 1.26 -4.07 20.40
N LYS A 145 2.23 -3.77 21.27
CA LYS A 145 2.03 -2.80 22.37
C LYS A 145 2.00 -1.38 21.83
N SER A 146 2.88 -1.06 20.85
CA SER A 146 2.91 0.23 20.18
C SER A 146 2.95 0.06 18.68
N ASN A 147 2.15 0.87 17.98
CA ASN A 147 2.04 0.91 16.53
C ASN A 147 2.51 2.28 16.03
N TYR A 148 3.49 2.31 15.14
CA TYR A 148 4.00 3.51 14.49
C TYR A 148 3.57 3.48 13.03
N ILE A 149 2.70 4.39 12.60
CA ILE A 149 2.10 4.38 11.26
C ILE A 149 2.55 5.62 10.49
N TYR A 150 3.28 5.39 9.40
CA TYR A 150 3.78 6.43 8.52
C TYR A 150 3.01 6.37 7.20
N PHE A 151 2.28 7.44 6.89
CA PHE A 151 1.57 7.57 5.63
C PHE A 151 2.41 8.37 4.64
N ALA A 152 2.45 7.92 3.39
CA ALA A 152 2.98 8.73 2.30
C ALA A 152 2.16 10.02 2.18
N LYS A 153 2.86 11.17 2.14
CA LYS A 153 2.22 12.48 2.06
C LYS A 153 1.57 12.66 0.70
N ARG A 154 0.27 12.92 0.71
CA ARG A 154 -0.54 13.16 -0.48
C ARG A 154 -0.88 14.64 -0.63
N GLY A 155 -0.34 15.27 -1.68
CA GLY A 155 -0.58 16.69 -1.95
C GLY A 155 -0.07 17.62 -0.84
N SER A 156 -0.58 18.84 -0.83
CA SER A 156 -0.15 19.90 0.12
C SER A 156 -1.03 20.00 1.37
N ARG A 157 -2.22 19.40 1.38
CA ARG A 157 -3.18 19.52 2.48
C ARG A 157 -2.74 18.66 3.68
N ASN A 158 -2.84 19.25 4.87
CA ASN A 158 -2.70 18.47 6.10
C ASN A 158 -3.90 17.53 6.26
N ARG A 159 -3.63 16.24 6.36
CA ARG A 159 -4.64 15.18 6.57
C ARG A 159 -4.46 14.45 7.89
N GLN A 160 -3.72 15.00 8.83
CA GLN A 160 -3.41 14.33 10.10
C GLN A 160 -4.67 13.88 10.83
N GLU A 161 -5.61 14.79 11.10
CA GLU A 161 -6.87 14.47 11.80
C GLU A 161 -7.73 13.41 11.05
N PRO A 162 -7.98 13.51 9.73
CA PRO A 162 -8.67 12.43 9.00
C PRO A 162 -8.00 11.07 9.09
N LEU A 163 -6.66 11.01 9.05
CA LEU A 163 -5.91 9.77 9.18
C LEU A 163 -6.07 9.17 10.58
N GLU A 164 -5.94 9.98 11.64
CA GLU A 164 -6.17 9.58 13.02
C GLU A 164 -7.59 9.05 13.23
N GLN A 165 -8.60 9.74 12.68
CA GLN A 165 -9.99 9.30 12.78
C GLN A 165 -10.22 7.97 12.03
N ALA A 166 -9.60 7.77 10.86
CA ALA A 166 -9.71 6.52 10.10
C ALA A 166 -9.10 5.33 10.87
N ILE A 167 -7.98 5.53 11.54
CA ILE A 167 -7.34 4.53 12.39
C ILE A 167 -8.17 4.27 13.64
N MET A 168 -8.74 5.31 14.27
CA MET A 168 -9.66 5.17 15.41
C MET A 168 -10.90 4.35 15.02
N ASN A 169 -11.50 4.61 13.86
CA ASN A 169 -12.62 3.83 13.32
C ASN A 169 -12.26 2.35 13.11
N ALA A 170 -11.02 2.05 12.68
CA ALA A 170 -10.54 0.67 12.57
C ALA A 170 -10.46 -0.02 13.95
N LYS A 171 -9.96 0.69 14.97
CA LYS A 171 -9.89 0.22 16.36
C LYS A 171 -11.28 -0.05 16.92
N ASP A 172 -12.20 0.90 16.81
CA ASP A 172 -13.58 0.76 17.28
C ASP A 172 -14.33 -0.38 16.60
N SER A 173 -14.12 -0.56 15.29
CA SER A 173 -14.71 -1.68 14.53
C SER A 173 -14.24 -3.03 15.04
N PHE A 174 -12.95 -3.14 15.37
CA PHE A 174 -12.39 -4.36 15.97
C PHE A 174 -12.97 -4.59 17.37
N GLU A 175 -12.96 -3.59 18.25
CA GLU A 175 -13.43 -3.67 19.62
C GLU A 175 -14.91 -4.10 19.69
N ARG A 176 -15.75 -3.50 18.84
CA ARG A 176 -17.18 -3.87 18.73
C ARG A 176 -17.39 -5.29 18.24
N ARG A 177 -16.57 -5.74 17.27
CA ARG A 177 -16.73 -7.07 16.66
C ARG A 177 -16.31 -8.19 17.62
N PHE A 178 -15.22 -7.98 18.34
CA PHE A 178 -14.59 -9.03 19.17
C PHE A 178 -14.83 -8.85 20.67
N LEU A 179 -15.48 -7.76 21.08
CA LEU A 179 -15.71 -7.38 22.48
C LEU A 179 -14.40 -7.33 23.30
N ILE A 180 -13.30 -6.93 22.64
CA ILE A 180 -11.96 -6.84 23.22
C ILE A 180 -11.45 -5.42 23.05
N LYS A 181 -11.03 -4.77 24.15
CA LYS A 181 -10.39 -3.46 24.11
C LYS A 181 -8.96 -3.53 23.60
N ILE A 182 -8.62 -2.66 22.64
CA ILE A 182 -7.26 -2.48 22.15
C ILE A 182 -6.52 -1.51 23.05
N LYS A 183 -5.53 -2.02 23.80
CA LYS A 183 -4.71 -1.24 24.74
C LYS A 183 -3.39 -0.75 24.13
N SER A 184 -3.21 -0.88 22.82
CA SER A 184 -1.98 -0.46 22.15
C SER A 184 -1.94 1.04 21.92
N ASP A 185 -0.76 1.63 22.11
CA ASP A 185 -0.48 3.00 21.69
C ASP A 185 -0.39 3.05 20.15
N THR A 186 -0.82 4.17 19.58
CA THR A 186 -0.78 4.34 18.13
C THR A 186 -0.31 5.74 17.80
N PHE A 187 0.80 5.83 17.07
CA PHE A 187 1.44 7.07 16.62
C PHE A 187 1.31 7.17 15.11
N ILE A 188 0.77 8.27 14.62
CA ILE A 188 0.47 8.48 13.20
C ILE A 188 1.22 9.70 12.70
N GLN A 189 1.89 9.55 11.55
CA GLN A 189 2.69 10.60 10.94
C GLN A 189 2.60 10.55 9.42
N SER A 190 2.49 11.71 8.77
CA SER A 190 2.64 11.81 7.31
C SER A 190 4.07 12.18 6.97
N GLN A 191 4.67 11.45 6.00
CA GLN A 191 6.05 11.63 5.58
C GLN A 191 6.16 11.67 4.06
N VAL A 192 7.14 12.40 3.54
CA VAL A 192 7.47 12.36 2.11
C VAL A 192 8.35 11.13 1.81
N PRO A 193 8.14 10.42 0.67
CA PRO A 193 8.94 9.22 0.35
C PRO A 193 10.44 9.48 0.21
N SER A 194 10.85 10.69 -0.17
CA SER A 194 12.27 11.09 -0.21
C SER A 194 12.90 11.19 1.19
N GLY A 195 12.10 11.52 2.21
CA GLY A 195 12.55 11.60 3.61
C GLY A 195 12.39 10.31 4.40
N GLU A 196 11.61 9.33 3.88
CA GLU A 196 11.37 8.04 4.53
C GLU A 196 11.48 6.89 3.51
N PRO A 197 12.68 6.27 3.39
CA PRO A 197 12.92 5.22 2.41
C PRO A 197 11.99 4.01 2.49
N CYS A 198 11.45 3.68 3.66
CA CYS A 198 10.49 2.57 3.79
C CYS A 198 9.20 2.80 3.00
N LEU A 199 8.82 4.06 2.73
CA LEU A 199 7.69 4.40 1.85
C LEU A 199 7.97 4.04 0.38
N GLN A 200 9.24 4.02 -0.04
CA GLN A 200 9.62 3.58 -1.38
C GLN A 200 9.41 2.07 -1.56
N VAL A 201 9.55 1.29 -0.48
CA VAL A 201 9.26 -0.15 -0.51
C VAL A 201 7.78 -0.41 -0.72
N ILE A 202 6.91 0.30 0.00
CA ILE A 202 5.46 0.11 -0.19
C ILE A 202 4.98 0.65 -1.54
N ASP A 203 5.58 1.69 -2.10
CA ASP A 203 5.30 2.14 -3.48
C ASP A 203 5.54 1.00 -4.48
N TYR A 204 6.70 0.34 -4.41
CA TYR A 204 7.03 -0.82 -5.24
C TYR A 204 6.07 -2.00 -5.04
N MET A 205 5.69 -2.29 -3.80
CA MET A 205 4.76 -3.36 -3.49
C MET A 205 3.34 -3.03 -4.00
N ASN A 206 2.88 -1.79 -3.83
CA ASN A 206 1.63 -1.30 -4.39
C ASN A 206 1.63 -1.43 -5.92
N TRP A 207 2.70 -0.98 -6.58
CA TRP A 207 2.82 -1.05 -8.02
C TRP A 207 2.76 -2.50 -8.53
N ALA A 208 3.41 -3.46 -7.85
CA ALA A 208 3.35 -4.87 -8.20
C ALA A 208 1.92 -5.42 -8.16
N ILE A 209 1.17 -5.15 -7.08
CA ILE A 209 -0.23 -5.57 -6.93
C ILE A 209 -1.14 -4.85 -7.93
N TYR A 210 -0.97 -3.54 -8.10
CA TYR A 210 -1.74 -2.75 -9.07
C TYR A 210 -1.64 -3.31 -10.49
N ARG A 211 -0.44 -3.75 -10.92
CA ARG A 211 -0.24 -4.37 -12.23
C ARG A 211 -0.98 -5.70 -12.38
N VAL A 212 -1.10 -6.50 -11.32
CA VAL A 212 -1.93 -7.72 -11.35
C VAL A 212 -3.37 -7.38 -11.69
N PHE A 213 -3.95 -6.38 -11.03
CA PHE A 213 -5.35 -6.01 -11.22
C PHE A 213 -5.62 -5.28 -12.54
N VAL A 214 -4.76 -4.34 -12.94
CA VAL A 214 -4.99 -3.45 -14.08
C VAL A 214 -4.40 -4.00 -15.38
N LYS A 215 -3.23 -4.65 -15.30
CA LYS A 215 -2.49 -5.13 -16.48
C LYS A 215 -2.48 -6.65 -16.62
N ARG A 216 -3.05 -7.38 -15.67
CA ARG A 216 -3.03 -8.85 -15.60
C ARG A 216 -1.60 -9.41 -15.60
N GLU A 217 -0.65 -8.63 -15.09
CA GLU A 217 0.77 -8.96 -15.08
C GLU A 217 1.20 -9.45 -13.69
N MET A 218 1.57 -10.73 -13.63
CA MET A 218 1.94 -11.42 -12.38
C MET A 218 3.44 -11.34 -12.06
N ARG A 219 4.30 -10.93 -13.01
CA ARG A 219 5.76 -11.01 -12.88
C ARG A 219 6.28 -10.41 -11.58
N TYR A 220 5.93 -9.18 -11.29
CA TYR A 220 6.41 -8.46 -10.12
C TYR A 220 5.84 -9.01 -8.82
N TYR A 221 4.54 -9.34 -8.83
CA TYR A 221 3.91 -10.01 -7.69
C TYR A 221 4.57 -11.35 -7.37
N ASN A 222 4.77 -12.21 -8.37
CA ASN A 222 5.39 -13.52 -8.18
C ASN A 222 6.78 -13.43 -7.56
N PHE A 223 7.50 -12.34 -7.83
CA PHE A 223 8.84 -12.10 -7.29
C PHE A 223 8.84 -11.74 -5.80
N VAL A 224 7.78 -11.10 -5.32
CA VAL A 224 7.65 -10.64 -3.92
C VAL A 224 6.47 -11.25 -3.17
N LYS A 225 5.80 -12.26 -3.73
CA LYS A 225 4.58 -12.85 -3.17
C LYS A 225 4.76 -13.38 -1.74
N ASP A 226 5.94 -13.85 -1.38
CA ASP A 226 6.24 -14.35 -0.03
C ASP A 226 6.19 -13.23 1.04
N LYS A 227 6.27 -11.96 0.63
CA LYS A 227 6.10 -10.80 1.49
C LYS A 227 4.63 -10.39 1.61
N VAL A 228 3.77 -10.83 0.69
CA VAL A 228 2.34 -10.47 0.67
C VAL A 228 1.57 -11.43 1.57
N SER A 229 1.08 -10.93 2.69
CA SER A 229 0.31 -11.73 3.65
C SER A 229 -1.19 -11.70 3.40
N PHE A 230 -1.71 -10.61 2.81
CA PHE A 230 -3.14 -10.44 2.56
C PHE A 230 -3.42 -9.40 1.48
N VAL A 231 -4.35 -9.72 0.57
CA VAL A 231 -4.94 -8.78 -0.41
C VAL A 231 -6.45 -8.94 -0.35
N TRP A 232 -7.18 -7.85 -0.21
CA TRP A 232 -8.64 -7.85 -0.16
C TRP A 232 -9.23 -6.97 -1.26
N ASP A 233 -9.86 -7.58 -2.27
CA ASP A 233 -10.65 -6.90 -3.30
C ASP A 233 -12.07 -6.68 -2.79
N ILE A 234 -12.27 -5.59 -2.06
CA ILE A 234 -13.45 -5.41 -1.19
C ILE A 234 -14.78 -5.28 -1.92
N TYR A 235 -14.76 -4.98 -3.22
CA TYR A 235 -15.96 -4.78 -4.03
C TYR A 235 -16.07 -5.76 -5.22
N ASP A 236 -15.21 -6.76 -5.27
CA ASP A 236 -15.40 -7.87 -6.20
C ASP A 236 -16.41 -8.86 -5.60
N THR A 237 -17.58 -8.95 -6.22
CA THR A 237 -18.64 -9.87 -5.84
C THR A 237 -18.79 -11.04 -6.81
N THR A 238 -17.94 -11.11 -7.84
CA THR A 238 -18.01 -12.12 -8.90
C THR A 238 -17.58 -13.49 -8.40
N TYR A 239 -16.59 -13.51 -7.51
CA TYR A 239 -16.05 -14.75 -6.94
C TYR A 239 -16.44 -14.92 -5.47
N PRO A 240 -16.63 -16.17 -4.99
CA PRO A 240 -17.04 -16.45 -3.61
C PRO A 240 -16.04 -15.94 -2.57
N LYS A 241 -14.77 -15.82 -2.95
CA LYS A 241 -13.69 -15.32 -2.10
C LYS A 241 -12.99 -14.17 -2.80
N ASN A 242 -13.15 -12.97 -2.29
CA ASN A 242 -12.53 -11.74 -2.77
C ASN A 242 -11.31 -11.33 -1.93
N PHE A 243 -10.71 -12.26 -1.20
CA PHE A 243 -9.49 -12.06 -0.44
C PHE A 243 -8.45 -13.15 -0.76
N TYR A 244 -7.19 -12.76 -0.76
CA TYR A 244 -6.07 -13.60 -1.15
C TYR A 244 -5.03 -13.63 -0.03
N ASN A 245 -4.51 -14.83 0.25
CA ASN A 245 -3.51 -15.11 1.27
C ASN A 245 -2.81 -16.45 0.93
N LYS A 246 -2.01 -17.00 1.86
CA LYS A 246 -1.32 -18.29 1.65
C LYS A 246 -2.26 -19.45 1.29
N ALA A 247 -3.50 -19.48 1.84
CA ALA A 247 -4.48 -20.53 1.58
C ALA A 247 -5.31 -20.30 0.32
N ASN A 248 -5.35 -19.07 -0.18
CA ASN A 248 -6.02 -18.67 -1.42
C ASN A 248 -5.11 -17.69 -2.16
N GLU A 249 -4.13 -18.20 -2.87
CA GLU A 249 -3.16 -17.37 -3.58
C GLU A 249 -3.81 -16.46 -4.61
N LEU A 250 -3.28 -15.24 -4.71
CA LEU A 250 -3.68 -14.26 -5.73
C LEU A 250 -3.30 -14.79 -7.11
N ASP A 251 -4.29 -14.87 -8.00
CA ASP A 251 -4.14 -15.29 -9.38
C ASP A 251 -5.07 -14.44 -10.26
N VAL A 252 -4.61 -14.02 -11.42
CA VAL A 252 -5.41 -13.26 -12.39
C VAL A 252 -6.70 -13.97 -12.78
N LYS A 253 -6.73 -15.32 -12.79
CA LYS A 253 -7.92 -16.12 -13.09
C LYS A 253 -9.03 -15.99 -12.04
N LYS A 254 -8.67 -15.55 -10.82
CA LYS A 254 -9.58 -15.36 -9.68
C LYS A 254 -10.00 -13.90 -9.49
N ILE A 255 -9.60 -13.02 -10.37
CA ILE A 255 -9.92 -11.59 -10.33
C ILE A 255 -10.84 -11.27 -11.50
N SER A 256 -12.01 -10.71 -11.25
CA SER A 256 -12.88 -10.24 -12.33
C SER A 256 -12.23 -9.07 -13.09
N LEU A 257 -12.65 -8.88 -14.34
CA LEU A 257 -12.22 -7.74 -15.14
C LEU A 257 -12.69 -6.42 -14.50
N LEU A 258 -11.84 -5.38 -14.64
CA LEU A 258 -12.15 -4.03 -14.17
C LEU A 258 -12.99 -3.26 -15.19
#